data_1d96a1f8b54a4d7eb857678d72e4f638
#
_entry.id   1d96a1f8b54a4d7eb857678d72e4f638
#
_cell.length_a   1.000
_cell.length_b   1.000
_cell.length_c   1.000
_cell.angle_alpha   90.00
_cell.angle_beta   90.00
_cell.angle_gamma   90.00
#
_symmetry.space_group_name_H-M   'P 1'
#
loop_
_entity.id
_entity.type
_entity.pdbx_description
1 polymer ?
#
loop_
_entity_poly.entity_id
_entity_poly.type
_entity_poly.pdbx_seq_one_letter_code
_entity_poly.pdbx_strand_id
1 'polypeptide(L)'
;MAGPTRTKKSRTKPLKRPESRTSELAGATALVTGGSRGLGRAIAEALAKEGCRVIIAGRDEQALDVVSATISRAGGSAYVRHCDVRNEKSVDALASAIHKQFGRLDILVNNAGIAHVTATVDQLSTEAWREVLDTNLTGMFLVTRAMLPMMHSGATIINNLSISAKTVFPGMAAYNASKHGALGLTDTLREELRPRGIRVISLVPGATDTEIWQQFWPDAPREKMMSPASIATVVIAALKMPGSATVSELEITPTGGSL
;
A
#
# COMPACT_ATOMS: atom_id res chain seq x y z
N MET A 1 17.95 -72.75 26.69
CA MET A 1 18.72 -71.54 27.04
C MET A 1 18.50 -70.49 25.92
N ALA A 2 17.65 -69.48 26.21
CA ALA A 2 17.35 -68.41 25.26
C ALA A 2 18.23 -67.21 25.55
N GLY A 3 18.98 -66.73 24.57
CA GLY A 3 19.87 -65.59 24.67
C GLY A 3 19.11 -64.25 24.51
N PRO A 4 19.59 -63.14 25.08
CA PRO A 4 18.82 -61.88 25.15
C PRO A 4 18.85 -61.12 23.82
N THR A 5 17.68 -60.67 23.38
CA THR A 5 17.44 -59.84 22.22
C THR A 5 17.96 -58.40 22.46
N ARG A 6 18.87 -57.94 21.65
CA ARG A 6 19.49 -56.62 21.69
C ARG A 6 18.64 -55.58 20.95
N THR A 7 17.90 -54.75 21.70
CA THR A 7 17.09 -53.64 21.20
C THR A 7 18.02 -52.55 20.60
N LYS A 8 17.89 -52.27 19.30
CA LYS A 8 18.54 -51.13 18.62
C LYS A 8 17.85 -49.82 19.03
N LYS A 9 18.54 -48.97 19.78
CA LYS A 9 18.13 -47.60 20.01
C LYS A 9 18.21 -46.80 18.71
N SER A 10 17.06 -46.39 18.19
CA SER A 10 16.92 -45.45 17.09
C SER A 10 17.45 -44.06 17.55
N ARG A 11 18.53 -43.60 16.94
CA ARG A 11 19.03 -42.21 17.08
C ARG A 11 18.19 -41.33 16.17
N THR A 12 17.24 -40.60 16.73
CA THR A 12 16.55 -39.48 16.05
C THR A 12 17.57 -38.37 15.78
N LYS A 13 17.78 -38.06 14.49
CA LYS A 13 18.57 -36.94 14.02
C LYS A 13 17.88 -35.63 14.51
N PRO A 14 18.62 -34.67 15.10
CA PRO A 14 18.01 -33.38 15.45
C PRO A 14 17.50 -32.68 14.19
N LEU A 15 16.27 -32.23 14.22
CA LEU A 15 15.66 -31.37 13.19
C LEU A 15 16.52 -30.10 13.09
N LYS A 16 17.17 -29.91 11.94
CA LYS A 16 17.82 -28.64 11.59
C LYS A 16 16.74 -27.54 11.67
N ARG A 17 16.98 -26.48 12.48
CA ARG A 17 16.21 -25.25 12.41
C ARG A 17 16.24 -24.79 10.94
N PRO A 18 15.08 -24.34 10.37
CA PRO A 18 15.11 -23.77 9.04
C PRO A 18 16.03 -22.55 9.06
N GLU A 19 17.02 -22.54 8.19
CA GLU A 19 17.82 -21.36 7.88
C GLU A 19 16.82 -20.23 7.55
N SER A 20 16.99 -19.04 8.11
CA SER A 20 16.14 -17.88 7.86
C SER A 20 16.17 -17.60 6.35
N ARG A 21 15.12 -18.02 5.62
CA ARG A 21 14.94 -17.62 4.24
C ARG A 21 14.86 -16.11 4.22
N THR A 22 15.83 -15.47 3.60
CA THR A 22 15.73 -14.04 3.27
C THR A 22 14.46 -13.86 2.47
N SER A 23 13.60 -12.90 2.86
CA SER A 23 12.36 -12.61 2.15
C SER A 23 12.65 -12.29 0.68
N GLU A 24 11.79 -12.74 -0.23
CA GLU A 24 11.87 -12.41 -1.66
C GLU A 24 11.85 -10.90 -1.93
N LEU A 25 11.38 -10.10 -0.96
CA LEU A 25 11.34 -8.63 -1.02
C LEU A 25 12.56 -7.96 -0.34
N ALA A 26 13.48 -8.75 0.24
CA ALA A 26 14.63 -8.20 0.95
C ALA A 26 15.52 -7.35 0.03
N GLY A 27 15.81 -6.11 0.46
CA GLY A 27 16.61 -5.15 -0.29
C GLY A 27 15.84 -4.38 -1.38
N ALA A 28 14.58 -4.73 -1.66
CA ALA A 28 13.75 -3.96 -2.59
C ALA A 28 13.52 -2.53 -2.07
N THR A 29 13.48 -1.57 -2.98
CA THR A 29 13.15 -0.17 -2.68
C THR A 29 11.67 0.07 -2.89
N ALA A 30 10.97 0.49 -1.84
CA ALA A 30 9.53 0.73 -1.86
C ALA A 30 9.20 2.19 -1.50
N LEU A 31 8.30 2.82 -2.25
CA LEU A 31 7.71 4.12 -1.92
C LEU A 31 6.25 3.93 -1.51
N VAL A 32 5.87 4.49 -0.36
CA VAL A 32 4.49 4.54 0.12
C VAL A 32 4.08 6.00 0.30
N THR A 33 3.15 6.50 -0.52
CA THR A 33 2.57 7.83 -0.34
C THR A 33 1.46 7.80 0.72
N GLY A 34 1.33 8.88 1.52
CA GLY A 34 0.40 8.87 2.65
C GLY A 34 0.79 7.85 3.73
N GLY A 35 2.10 7.62 3.93
CA GLY A 35 2.64 6.59 4.83
C GLY A 35 2.61 6.94 6.32
N SER A 36 2.06 8.10 6.72
CA SER A 36 2.10 8.58 8.10
C SER A 36 1.06 7.94 9.02
N ARG A 37 -0.03 7.37 8.48
CA ARG A 37 -1.14 6.82 9.25
C ARG A 37 -1.93 5.77 8.47
N GLY A 38 -2.89 5.13 9.16
CA GLY A 38 -3.87 4.23 8.58
C GLY A 38 -3.24 3.11 7.74
N LEU A 39 -3.81 2.86 6.57
CA LEU A 39 -3.39 1.77 5.68
C LEU A 39 -1.98 1.98 5.12
N GLY A 40 -1.62 3.22 4.77
CA GLY A 40 -0.26 3.52 4.28
C GLY A 40 0.81 3.19 5.28
N ARG A 41 0.61 3.54 6.56
CA ARG A 41 1.49 3.16 7.66
C ARG A 41 1.60 1.64 7.80
N ALA A 42 0.47 0.93 7.82
CA ALA A 42 0.46 -0.52 7.98
C ALA A 42 1.20 -1.24 6.83
N ILE A 43 1.02 -0.77 5.58
CA ILE A 43 1.76 -1.30 4.42
C ILE A 43 3.25 -1.00 4.53
N ALA A 44 3.63 0.22 4.95
CA ALA A 44 5.04 0.60 5.12
C ALA A 44 5.74 -0.27 6.19
N GLU A 45 5.10 -0.47 7.34
CA GLU A 45 5.59 -1.34 8.41
C GLU A 45 5.73 -2.80 7.93
N ALA A 46 4.75 -3.31 7.17
CA ALA A 46 4.79 -4.67 6.62
C ALA A 46 5.91 -4.85 5.59
N LEU A 47 6.11 -3.90 4.68
CA LEU A 47 7.20 -3.91 3.71
C LEU A 47 8.58 -3.88 4.41
N ALA A 48 8.72 -3.04 5.43
CA ALA A 48 9.96 -2.97 6.20
C ALA A 48 10.28 -4.28 6.94
N LYS A 49 9.26 -4.96 7.47
CA LYS A 49 9.39 -6.30 8.09
C LYS A 49 9.87 -7.37 7.10
N GLU A 50 9.54 -7.21 5.82
CA GLU A 50 10.04 -8.08 4.73
C GLU A 50 11.46 -7.70 4.26
N GLY A 51 12.10 -6.72 4.89
CA GLY A 51 13.45 -6.28 4.57
C GLY A 51 13.55 -5.28 3.42
N CYS A 52 12.45 -4.65 3.02
CA CYS A 52 12.47 -3.54 2.05
C CYS A 52 13.13 -2.28 2.64
N ARG A 53 13.75 -1.48 1.79
CA ARG A 53 14.10 -0.08 2.05
C ARG A 53 12.86 0.77 1.77
N VAL A 54 12.17 1.22 2.80
CA VAL A 54 10.85 1.87 2.64
C VAL A 54 10.98 3.38 2.70
N ILE A 55 10.62 4.06 1.62
CA ILE A 55 10.43 5.52 1.60
C ILE A 55 8.97 5.78 1.96
N ILE A 56 8.75 6.53 3.03
CA ILE A 56 7.42 6.99 3.46
C ILE A 56 7.29 8.48 3.15
N ALA A 57 6.29 8.82 2.33
CA ALA A 57 6.08 10.19 1.86
C ALA A 57 4.72 10.74 2.31
N GLY A 58 4.69 12.02 2.65
CA GLY A 58 3.48 12.72 3.07
C GLY A 58 3.76 14.15 3.47
N ARG A 59 2.71 14.89 3.91
CA ARG A 59 2.80 16.31 4.27
C ARG A 59 3.18 16.54 5.74
N ASP A 60 2.85 15.58 6.61
CA ASP A 60 3.08 15.66 8.05
C ASP A 60 4.39 14.93 8.41
N GLU A 61 5.48 15.70 8.44
CA GLU A 61 6.81 15.17 8.72
C GLU A 61 6.89 14.55 10.13
N GLN A 62 6.27 15.15 11.12
CA GLN A 62 6.30 14.65 12.50
C GLN A 62 5.65 13.27 12.59
N ALA A 63 4.48 13.09 11.95
CA ALA A 63 3.82 11.80 11.91
C ALA A 63 4.61 10.75 11.10
N LEU A 64 5.31 11.15 10.03
CA LEU A 64 6.21 10.26 9.29
C LEU A 64 7.43 9.86 10.13
N ASP A 65 8.01 10.76 10.92
CA ASP A 65 9.13 10.45 11.81
C ASP A 65 8.74 9.44 12.89
N VAL A 66 7.53 9.52 13.43
CA VAL A 66 6.99 8.52 14.37
C VAL A 66 6.94 7.13 13.73
N VAL A 67 6.47 7.05 12.47
CA VAL A 67 6.42 5.77 11.73
C VAL A 67 7.83 5.25 11.43
N SER A 68 8.73 6.13 10.98
CA SER A 68 10.13 5.79 10.72
C SER A 68 10.82 5.24 11.98
N ALA A 69 10.63 5.89 13.12
CA ALA A 69 11.16 5.44 14.39
C ALA A 69 10.58 4.07 14.82
N THR A 70 9.30 3.82 14.54
CA THR A 70 8.65 2.55 14.81
C THR A 70 9.25 1.43 13.96
N ILE A 71 9.42 1.67 12.65
CA ILE A 71 10.06 0.73 11.72
C ILE A 71 11.50 0.44 12.16
N SER A 72 12.27 1.48 12.50
CA SER A 72 13.68 1.34 12.93
C SER A 72 13.82 0.53 14.22
N ARG A 73 12.94 0.76 15.22
CA ARG A 73 12.90 -0.04 16.46
C ARG A 73 12.58 -1.51 16.21
N ALA A 74 11.82 -1.81 15.16
CA ALA A 74 11.54 -3.18 14.74
C ALA A 74 12.67 -3.80 13.87
N GLY A 75 13.79 -3.09 13.66
CA GLY A 75 14.93 -3.56 12.86
C GLY A 75 14.79 -3.35 11.35
N GLY A 76 13.76 -2.61 10.90
CA GLY A 76 13.55 -2.26 9.51
C GLY A 76 14.26 -0.97 9.08
N SER A 77 14.14 -0.63 7.79
CA SER A 77 14.71 0.59 7.20
C SER A 77 13.62 1.48 6.63
N ALA A 78 13.47 2.69 7.16
CA ALA A 78 12.54 3.69 6.65
C ALA A 78 13.23 5.03 6.40
N TYR A 79 12.79 5.73 5.34
CA TYR A 79 13.31 7.02 4.89
C TYR A 79 12.15 7.99 4.72
N VAL A 80 12.12 9.04 5.51
CA VAL A 80 11.09 10.07 5.47
C VAL A 80 11.33 11.03 4.31
N ARG A 81 10.26 11.39 3.61
CA ARG A 81 10.25 12.42 2.57
C ARG A 81 8.99 13.27 2.69
N HIS A 82 9.17 14.58 2.84
CA HIS A 82 8.05 15.51 2.66
C HIS A 82 7.58 15.47 1.21
N CYS A 83 6.26 15.32 0.99
CA CYS A 83 5.67 15.41 -0.33
C CYS A 83 4.17 15.75 -0.24
N ASP A 84 3.77 16.82 -0.92
CA ASP A 84 2.36 17.03 -1.29
C ASP A 84 2.15 16.47 -2.70
N VAL A 85 1.42 15.37 -2.81
CA VAL A 85 1.17 14.68 -4.09
C VAL A 85 0.39 15.53 -5.10
N ARG A 86 -0.31 16.60 -4.64
CA ARG A 86 -1.04 17.55 -5.49
C ARG A 86 -0.11 18.53 -6.20
N ASN A 87 1.12 18.67 -5.73
CA ASN A 87 2.09 19.64 -6.22
C ASN A 87 3.16 18.92 -7.06
N GLU A 88 3.15 19.16 -8.38
CA GLU A 88 4.08 18.54 -9.33
C GLU A 88 5.55 18.78 -8.94
N LYS A 89 5.91 20.01 -8.53
CA LYS A 89 7.29 20.31 -8.10
C LYS A 89 7.71 19.53 -6.86
N SER A 90 6.77 19.31 -5.93
CA SER A 90 7.00 18.48 -4.74
C SER A 90 7.23 17.02 -5.12
N VAL A 91 6.46 16.51 -6.08
CA VAL A 91 6.60 15.15 -6.61
C VAL A 91 7.90 14.98 -7.37
N ASP A 92 8.31 15.96 -8.19
CA ASP A 92 9.58 15.94 -8.92
C ASP A 92 10.79 15.97 -7.96
N ALA A 93 10.71 16.74 -6.90
CA ALA A 93 11.73 16.76 -5.85
C ALA A 93 11.84 15.41 -5.14
N LEU A 94 10.70 14.76 -4.83
CA LEU A 94 10.65 13.40 -4.29
C LEU A 94 11.32 12.40 -5.24
N ALA A 95 10.97 12.42 -6.54
CA ALA A 95 11.54 11.53 -7.55
C ALA A 95 13.05 11.71 -7.67
N SER A 96 13.52 12.96 -7.71
CA SER A 96 14.95 13.30 -7.76
C SER A 96 15.72 12.79 -6.54
N ALA A 97 15.13 12.93 -5.34
CA ALA A 97 15.74 12.44 -4.11
C ALA A 97 15.83 10.89 -4.08
N ILE A 98 14.77 10.20 -4.55
CA ILE A 98 14.76 8.74 -4.65
C ILE A 98 15.79 8.27 -5.67
N HIS A 99 15.83 8.89 -6.86
CA HIS A 99 16.80 8.55 -7.88
C HIS A 99 18.24 8.70 -7.39
N LYS A 100 18.56 9.84 -6.76
CA LYS A 100 19.90 10.13 -6.23
C LYS A 100 20.33 9.12 -5.15
N GLN A 101 19.41 8.68 -4.28
CA GLN A 101 19.75 7.84 -3.13
C GLN A 101 19.69 6.35 -3.44
N PHE A 102 18.76 5.91 -4.28
CA PHE A 102 18.48 4.49 -4.49
C PHE A 102 18.67 4.03 -5.94
N GLY A 103 18.61 4.94 -6.92
CA GLY A 103 18.77 4.66 -8.35
C GLY A 103 17.61 3.91 -9.00
N ARG A 104 16.81 3.15 -8.23
CA ARG A 104 15.69 2.36 -8.70
C ARG A 104 14.53 2.34 -7.71
N LEU A 105 13.34 2.07 -8.22
CA LEU A 105 12.14 1.83 -7.43
C LEU A 105 11.50 0.49 -7.83
N ASP A 106 11.37 -0.41 -6.88
CA ASP A 106 10.82 -1.76 -7.12
C ASP A 106 9.32 -1.84 -6.81
N ILE A 107 8.87 -1.08 -5.81
CA ILE A 107 7.47 -1.08 -5.36
C ILE A 107 7.01 0.36 -5.19
N LEU A 108 5.91 0.72 -5.86
CA LEU A 108 5.20 1.98 -5.65
C LEU A 108 3.82 1.69 -5.06
N VAL A 109 3.54 2.26 -3.89
CA VAL A 109 2.21 2.22 -3.28
C VAL A 109 1.62 3.64 -3.30
N ASN A 110 0.75 3.90 -4.25
CA ASN A 110 -0.06 5.10 -4.32
C ASN A 110 -1.21 4.98 -3.32
N ASN A 111 -0.98 5.46 -2.10
CA ASN A 111 -1.95 5.35 -1.01
C ASN A 111 -2.45 6.71 -0.51
N ALA A 112 -1.75 7.81 -0.79
CA ALA A 112 -2.22 9.14 -0.40
C ALA A 112 -3.66 9.37 -0.87
N GLY A 113 -4.54 9.73 0.05
CA GLY A 113 -5.95 9.96 -0.24
C GLY A 113 -6.67 10.59 0.94
N ILE A 114 -7.73 11.31 0.61
CA ILE A 114 -8.64 11.97 1.55
C ILE A 114 -10.10 11.72 1.13
N ALA A 115 -11.00 11.94 2.07
CA ALA A 115 -12.44 12.04 1.81
C ALA A 115 -12.89 13.48 2.08
N HIS A 116 -14.17 13.76 1.95
CA HIS A 116 -14.80 15.02 2.33
C HIS A 116 -15.94 14.74 3.31
N VAL A 117 -16.40 15.78 3.99
CA VAL A 117 -17.61 15.70 4.81
C VAL A 117 -18.79 15.31 3.92
N THR A 118 -19.61 14.37 4.39
CA THR A 118 -20.80 13.90 3.65
C THR A 118 -21.69 15.07 3.28
N ALA A 119 -21.95 15.26 1.99
CA ALA A 119 -22.76 16.34 1.44
C ALA A 119 -23.40 15.91 0.11
N THR A 120 -24.63 16.36 -0.14
CA THR A 120 -25.26 16.21 -1.45
C THR A 120 -24.54 17.05 -2.50
N VAL A 121 -24.72 16.75 -3.78
CA VAL A 121 -23.97 17.41 -4.88
C VAL A 121 -24.21 18.94 -4.89
N ASP A 122 -25.42 19.37 -4.58
CA ASP A 122 -25.79 20.80 -4.51
C ASP A 122 -25.19 21.54 -3.31
N GLN A 123 -24.71 20.81 -2.28
CA GLN A 123 -24.09 21.36 -1.07
C GLN A 123 -22.57 21.18 -1.04
N LEU A 124 -22.02 20.32 -1.89
CA LEU A 124 -20.58 20.08 -1.95
C LEU A 124 -19.85 21.27 -2.55
N SER A 125 -18.92 21.87 -1.78
CA SER A 125 -18.14 22.99 -2.31
C SER A 125 -17.18 22.58 -3.42
N THR A 126 -16.93 23.50 -4.34
CA THR A 126 -15.95 23.28 -5.43
C THR A 126 -14.54 23.03 -4.89
N GLU A 127 -14.19 23.66 -3.77
CA GLU A 127 -12.90 23.49 -3.09
C GLU A 127 -12.73 22.06 -2.60
N ALA A 128 -13.73 21.54 -1.86
CA ALA A 128 -13.71 20.14 -1.37
C ALA A 128 -13.69 19.14 -2.52
N TRP A 129 -14.46 19.39 -3.60
CA TRP A 129 -14.42 18.59 -4.81
C TRP A 129 -13.02 18.54 -5.41
N ARG A 130 -12.38 19.71 -5.63
CA ARG A 130 -11.03 19.79 -6.20
C ARG A 130 -10.00 19.15 -5.30
N GLU A 131 -10.03 19.41 -3.99
CA GLU A 131 -9.06 18.85 -3.06
C GLU A 131 -9.04 17.32 -3.07
N VAL A 132 -10.22 16.70 -3.13
CA VAL A 132 -10.34 15.23 -3.21
C VAL A 132 -9.82 14.70 -4.55
N LEU A 133 -10.21 15.31 -5.67
CA LEU A 133 -9.74 14.89 -7.00
C LEU A 133 -8.23 15.09 -7.16
N ASP A 134 -7.72 16.24 -6.72
CA ASP A 134 -6.30 16.57 -6.83
C ASP A 134 -5.45 15.63 -5.97
N THR A 135 -5.95 15.21 -4.80
CA THR A 135 -5.21 14.27 -3.95
C THR A 135 -5.31 12.84 -4.47
N ASN A 136 -6.55 12.35 -4.70
CA ASN A 136 -6.81 10.92 -4.90
C ASN A 136 -6.55 10.45 -6.33
N LEU A 137 -6.69 11.34 -7.32
CA LEU A 137 -6.58 11.02 -8.73
C LEU A 137 -5.40 11.72 -9.39
N THR A 138 -5.37 13.06 -9.38
CA THR A 138 -4.27 13.82 -10.00
C THR A 138 -2.94 13.48 -9.33
N GLY A 139 -2.92 13.41 -7.99
CA GLY A 139 -1.71 13.06 -7.22
C GLY A 139 -1.21 11.66 -7.52
N MET A 140 -2.11 10.67 -7.67
CA MET A 140 -1.75 9.31 -8.10
C MET A 140 -1.09 9.32 -9.48
N PHE A 141 -1.65 10.07 -10.43
CA PHE A 141 -1.08 10.24 -11.77
C PHE A 141 0.31 10.89 -11.71
N LEU A 142 0.46 12.01 -11.01
CA LEU A 142 1.73 12.75 -10.91
C LEU A 142 2.84 11.88 -10.31
N VAL A 143 2.56 11.21 -9.19
CA VAL A 143 3.52 10.31 -8.53
C VAL A 143 3.89 9.16 -9.46
N THR A 144 2.91 8.49 -10.06
CA THR A 144 3.19 7.37 -10.97
C THR A 144 4.07 7.81 -12.12
N ARG A 145 3.73 8.92 -12.80
CA ARG A 145 4.49 9.47 -13.93
C ARG A 145 5.94 9.76 -13.53
N ALA A 146 6.16 10.39 -12.39
CA ALA A 146 7.50 10.77 -11.93
C ALA A 146 8.36 9.56 -11.51
N MET A 147 7.74 8.49 -11.02
CA MET A 147 8.46 7.27 -10.57
C MET A 147 8.75 6.29 -11.70
N LEU A 148 7.95 6.27 -12.78
CA LEU A 148 8.07 5.31 -13.88
C LEU A 148 9.48 5.23 -14.53
N PRO A 149 10.27 6.31 -14.65
CA PRO A 149 11.63 6.23 -15.21
C PRO A 149 12.59 5.36 -14.37
N MET A 150 12.31 5.18 -13.07
CA MET A 150 13.12 4.38 -12.14
C MET A 150 12.58 2.95 -11.95
N MET A 151 11.43 2.63 -12.55
CA MET A 151 10.78 1.33 -12.43
C MET A 151 11.10 0.46 -13.65
N HIS A 152 11.62 -0.73 -13.39
CA HIS A 152 12.05 -1.68 -14.42
C HIS A 152 11.22 -2.96 -14.37
N SER A 153 11.51 -3.90 -15.26
CA SER A 153 10.86 -5.21 -15.28
C SER A 153 10.95 -5.89 -13.89
N GLY A 154 9.84 -6.45 -13.44
CA GLY A 154 9.67 -7.02 -12.11
C GLY A 154 9.15 -6.02 -11.05
N ALA A 155 9.15 -4.72 -11.32
CA ALA A 155 8.57 -3.74 -10.42
C ALA A 155 7.03 -3.88 -10.31
N THR A 156 6.48 -3.38 -9.21
CA THR A 156 5.03 -3.44 -8.95
C THR A 156 4.49 -2.09 -8.50
N ILE A 157 3.39 -1.66 -9.10
CA ILE A 157 2.58 -0.51 -8.65
C ILE A 157 1.33 -1.04 -7.95
N ILE A 158 1.03 -0.53 -6.78
CA ILE A 158 -0.21 -0.79 -6.04
C ILE A 158 -0.95 0.53 -5.90
N ASN A 159 -2.13 0.60 -6.49
CA ASN A 159 -3.00 1.76 -6.38
C ASN A 159 -4.08 1.48 -5.33
N ASN A 160 -4.04 2.20 -4.21
CA ASN A 160 -5.04 2.09 -3.16
C ASN A 160 -6.32 2.81 -3.56
N LEU A 161 -7.27 2.03 -4.05
CA LEU A 161 -8.60 2.47 -4.44
C LEU A 161 -9.56 2.45 -3.23
N SER A 162 -10.71 1.82 -3.39
CA SER A 162 -11.76 1.56 -2.40
C SER A 162 -12.87 0.77 -3.10
N ILE A 163 -13.76 0.13 -2.36
CA ILE A 163 -15.05 -0.33 -2.90
C ILE A 163 -15.82 0.80 -3.57
N SER A 164 -15.58 2.08 -3.16
CA SER A 164 -16.11 3.28 -3.83
C SER A 164 -15.63 3.47 -5.27
N ALA A 165 -14.71 2.67 -5.76
CA ALA A 165 -14.32 2.64 -7.16
C ALA A 165 -15.29 1.81 -8.03
N LYS A 166 -16.18 1.03 -7.39
CA LYS A 166 -17.13 0.11 -8.04
C LYS A 166 -18.57 0.31 -7.58
N THR A 167 -18.75 0.85 -6.37
CA THR A 167 -20.05 1.09 -5.75
C THR A 167 -20.14 2.55 -5.35
N VAL A 168 -21.31 3.15 -5.53
CA VAL A 168 -21.53 4.55 -5.16
C VAL A 168 -22.15 4.66 -3.77
N PHE A 169 -21.69 5.64 -3.00
CA PHE A 169 -22.25 5.99 -1.70
C PHE A 169 -22.85 7.39 -1.79
N PRO A 170 -24.15 7.58 -1.50
CA PRO A 170 -24.77 8.90 -1.46
C PRO A 170 -24.02 9.85 -0.53
N GLY A 171 -23.92 11.11 -0.92
CA GLY A 171 -23.19 12.12 -0.15
C GLY A 171 -21.66 12.09 -0.29
N MET A 172 -21.11 11.20 -1.12
CA MET A 172 -19.68 11.02 -1.32
C MET A 172 -19.22 11.30 -2.76
N ALA A 173 -19.85 12.30 -3.42
CA ALA A 173 -19.69 12.53 -4.85
C ALA A 173 -18.21 12.67 -5.31
N ALA A 174 -17.43 13.54 -4.67
CA ALA A 174 -16.03 13.74 -5.06
C ALA A 174 -15.18 12.50 -4.79
N TYR A 175 -15.42 11.83 -3.66
CA TYR A 175 -14.69 10.60 -3.32
C TYR A 175 -15.00 9.48 -4.31
N ASN A 176 -16.29 9.21 -4.58
CA ASN A 176 -16.72 8.22 -5.59
C ASN A 176 -16.10 8.54 -6.95
N ALA A 177 -16.21 9.78 -7.43
CA ALA A 177 -15.64 10.19 -8.71
C ALA A 177 -14.12 9.98 -8.75
N SER A 178 -13.41 10.35 -7.68
CA SER A 178 -11.96 10.17 -7.60
C SER A 178 -11.55 8.69 -7.65
N LYS A 179 -12.30 7.81 -6.97
CA LYS A 179 -11.96 6.38 -6.91
C LYS A 179 -12.35 5.63 -8.21
N HIS A 180 -13.46 5.99 -8.85
CA HIS A 180 -13.79 5.50 -10.20
C HIS A 180 -12.75 5.96 -11.23
N GLY A 181 -12.35 7.24 -11.20
CA GLY A 181 -11.30 7.75 -12.08
C GLY A 181 -9.96 7.07 -11.85
N ALA A 182 -9.60 6.83 -10.58
CA ALA A 182 -8.37 6.12 -10.23
C ALA A 182 -8.40 4.65 -10.67
N LEU A 183 -9.56 3.98 -10.71
CA LEU A 183 -9.70 2.64 -11.29
C LEU A 183 -9.42 2.67 -12.79
N GLY A 184 -10.03 3.60 -13.54
CA GLY A 184 -9.77 3.76 -14.98
C GLY A 184 -8.29 4.04 -15.29
N LEU A 185 -7.64 4.91 -14.50
CA LEU A 185 -6.20 5.15 -14.61
C LEU A 185 -5.39 3.88 -14.33
N THR A 186 -5.77 3.10 -13.30
CA THR A 186 -5.08 1.87 -12.92
C THR A 186 -5.17 0.82 -14.03
N ASP A 187 -6.33 0.68 -14.66
CA ASP A 187 -6.54 -0.27 -15.76
C ASP A 187 -5.73 0.15 -17.00
N THR A 188 -5.70 1.45 -17.31
CA THR A 188 -4.85 1.99 -18.38
C THR A 188 -3.37 1.69 -18.13
N LEU A 189 -2.87 1.99 -16.93
CA LEU A 189 -1.48 1.72 -16.55
C LEU A 189 -1.15 0.23 -16.64
N ARG A 190 -2.07 -0.65 -16.31
CA ARG A 190 -1.87 -2.11 -16.40
C ARG A 190 -1.58 -2.55 -17.83
N GLU A 191 -2.32 -2.03 -18.81
CA GLU A 191 -2.10 -2.35 -20.21
C GLU A 191 -0.84 -1.70 -20.77
N GLU A 192 -0.59 -0.43 -20.48
CA GLU A 192 0.59 0.31 -20.97
C GLU A 192 1.91 -0.24 -20.42
N LEU A 193 1.91 -0.72 -19.17
CA LEU A 193 3.13 -1.16 -18.49
C LEU A 193 3.39 -2.67 -18.60
N ARG A 194 2.42 -3.45 -19.09
CA ARG A 194 2.58 -4.89 -19.35
C ARG A 194 3.79 -5.21 -20.23
N PRO A 195 4.02 -4.51 -21.37
CA PRO A 195 5.19 -4.76 -22.20
C PRO A 195 6.53 -4.46 -21.52
N ARG A 196 6.51 -3.60 -20.48
CA ARG A 196 7.68 -3.28 -19.66
C ARG A 196 7.92 -4.29 -18.54
N GLY A 197 7.04 -5.28 -18.36
CA GLY A 197 7.12 -6.25 -17.27
C GLY A 197 6.85 -5.64 -15.88
N ILE A 198 6.13 -4.52 -15.81
CA ILE A 198 5.72 -3.86 -14.55
C ILE A 198 4.31 -4.31 -14.21
N ARG A 199 4.11 -4.84 -13.02
CA ARG A 199 2.79 -5.25 -12.53
C ARG A 199 2.03 -4.05 -11.97
N VAL A 200 0.71 -3.99 -12.21
CA VAL A 200 -0.16 -2.96 -11.65
C VAL A 200 -1.35 -3.62 -10.96
N ILE A 201 -1.49 -3.37 -9.67
CA ILE A 201 -2.48 -4.00 -8.78
C ILE A 201 -3.47 -2.95 -8.29
N SER A 202 -4.76 -3.19 -8.50
CA SER A 202 -5.86 -2.45 -7.87
C SER A 202 -6.05 -3.00 -6.45
N LEU A 203 -5.78 -2.20 -5.42
CA LEU A 203 -6.16 -2.54 -4.04
C LEU A 203 -7.52 -1.91 -3.77
N VAL A 204 -8.53 -2.73 -3.53
CA VAL A 204 -9.94 -2.33 -3.39
C VAL A 204 -10.44 -2.71 -1.99
N PRO A 205 -10.03 -1.98 -0.92
CA PRO A 205 -10.48 -2.28 0.41
C PRO A 205 -11.91 -1.80 0.63
N GLY A 206 -12.69 -2.60 1.36
CA GLY A 206 -13.92 -2.20 2.02
C GLY A 206 -13.62 -1.45 3.33
N ALA A 207 -14.59 -1.48 4.25
CA ALA A 207 -14.47 -0.76 5.51
C ALA A 207 -13.24 -1.21 6.30
N THR A 208 -12.26 -0.31 6.42
CA THR A 208 -10.99 -0.51 7.12
C THR A 208 -10.84 0.55 8.19
N ASP A 209 -10.52 0.17 9.42
CA ASP A 209 -10.39 1.06 10.57
C ASP A 209 -9.19 1.99 10.42
N THR A 210 -9.45 3.19 9.91
CA THR A 210 -8.49 4.24 9.68
C THR A 210 -9.08 5.61 10.02
N GLU A 211 -8.24 6.63 10.14
CA GLU A 211 -8.66 7.99 10.48
C GLU A 211 -9.51 8.67 9.39
N ILE A 212 -9.57 8.10 8.18
CA ILE A 212 -10.37 8.67 7.09
C ILE A 212 -11.87 8.75 7.46
N TRP A 213 -12.34 7.84 8.30
CA TRP A 213 -13.74 7.80 8.75
C TRP A 213 -14.15 9.03 9.55
N GLN A 214 -13.22 9.68 10.24
CA GLN A 214 -13.49 10.92 10.98
C GLN A 214 -13.94 12.06 10.07
N GLN A 215 -13.66 11.97 8.76
CA GLN A 215 -14.01 13.02 7.80
C GLN A 215 -15.47 12.91 7.32
N PHE A 216 -16.03 11.74 7.22
CA PHE A 216 -17.35 11.55 6.62
C PHE A 216 -18.34 10.75 7.48
N TRP A 217 -17.89 9.92 8.41
CA TRP A 217 -18.74 9.18 9.35
C TRP A 217 -17.98 8.91 10.67
N PRO A 218 -17.87 9.93 11.55
CA PRO A 218 -17.12 9.82 12.80
C PRO A 218 -17.59 8.69 13.73
N ASP A 219 -18.90 8.43 13.76
CA ASP A 219 -19.54 7.43 14.62
C ASP A 219 -19.68 6.05 13.93
N ALA A 220 -18.95 5.82 12.85
CA ALA A 220 -18.96 4.52 12.17
C ALA A 220 -18.53 3.38 13.11
N PRO A 221 -19.17 2.20 13.05
CA PRO A 221 -18.90 1.07 13.95
C PRO A 221 -17.53 0.43 13.65
N ARG A 222 -16.48 0.96 14.28
CA ARG A 222 -15.09 0.56 14.04
C ARG A 222 -14.81 -0.91 14.30
N GLU A 223 -15.54 -1.50 15.26
CA GLU A 223 -15.45 -2.92 15.61
C GLU A 223 -15.88 -3.89 14.50
N LYS A 224 -16.62 -3.38 13.50
CA LYS A 224 -17.03 -4.14 12.31
C LYS A 224 -16.07 -3.99 11.14
N MET A 225 -15.05 -3.15 11.27
CA MET A 225 -14.10 -2.87 10.21
C MET A 225 -12.90 -3.82 10.24
N MET A 226 -12.27 -3.97 9.09
CA MET A 226 -10.99 -4.68 9.01
C MET A 226 -9.86 -3.84 9.61
N SER A 227 -8.88 -4.52 10.21
CA SER A 227 -7.66 -3.81 10.61
C SER A 227 -6.81 -3.45 9.38
N PRO A 228 -6.10 -2.31 9.38
CA PRO A 228 -5.11 -1.99 8.34
C PRO A 228 -4.04 -3.08 8.17
N ALA A 229 -3.68 -3.77 9.24
CA ALA A 229 -2.70 -4.85 9.23
C ALA A 229 -3.18 -6.07 8.42
N SER A 230 -4.49 -6.38 8.46
CA SER A 230 -5.06 -7.46 7.64
C SER A 230 -4.90 -7.18 6.15
N ILE A 231 -5.16 -5.94 5.72
CA ILE A 231 -4.98 -5.52 4.33
C ILE A 231 -3.49 -5.56 3.95
N ALA A 232 -2.60 -5.05 4.81
CA ALA A 232 -1.17 -5.09 4.56
C ALA A 232 -0.64 -6.52 4.38
N THR A 233 -1.16 -7.49 5.12
CA THR A 233 -0.82 -8.91 4.96
C THR A 233 -1.15 -9.43 3.56
N VAL A 234 -2.32 -9.09 3.01
CA VAL A 234 -2.73 -9.49 1.66
C VAL A 234 -1.86 -8.81 0.60
N VAL A 235 -1.52 -7.53 0.80
CA VAL A 235 -0.59 -6.79 -0.07
C VAL A 235 0.77 -7.48 -0.14
N ILE A 236 1.34 -7.89 0.99
CA ILE A 236 2.63 -8.60 1.02
C ILE A 236 2.52 -9.96 0.30
N ALA A 237 1.44 -10.70 0.50
CA ALA A 237 1.22 -11.97 -0.20
C ALA A 237 1.18 -11.78 -1.72
N ALA A 238 0.49 -10.76 -2.22
CA ALA A 238 0.41 -10.45 -3.64
C ALA A 238 1.78 -10.03 -4.23
N LEU A 239 2.59 -9.28 -3.48
CA LEU A 239 3.93 -8.88 -3.91
C LEU A 239 4.88 -10.08 -4.04
N LYS A 240 4.71 -11.10 -3.20
CA LYS A 240 5.50 -12.35 -3.23
C LYS A 240 5.04 -13.37 -4.29
N MET A 241 4.05 -13.05 -5.09
CA MET A 241 3.64 -13.93 -6.18
C MET A 241 4.78 -14.07 -7.19
N PRO A 242 5.04 -15.30 -7.70
CA PRO A 242 6.10 -15.54 -8.68
C PRO A 242 5.91 -14.67 -9.93
N GLY A 243 7.01 -14.27 -10.57
CA GLY A 243 7.00 -13.37 -11.72
C GLY A 243 6.20 -13.84 -12.93
N SER A 244 5.84 -15.13 -12.99
CA SER A 244 4.96 -15.71 -14.02
C SER A 244 3.46 -15.47 -13.75
N ALA A 245 3.10 -14.97 -12.56
CA ALA A 245 1.72 -14.71 -12.18
C ALA A 245 1.55 -13.27 -11.73
N THR A 246 0.40 -12.69 -12.01
CA THR A 246 0.04 -11.36 -11.49
C THR A 246 -1.35 -11.41 -10.88
N VAL A 247 -1.48 -10.69 -9.77
CA VAL A 247 -2.78 -10.36 -9.19
C VAL A 247 -3.16 -9.00 -9.75
N SER A 248 -4.24 -8.92 -10.51
CA SER A 248 -4.70 -7.66 -11.08
C SER A 248 -5.47 -6.81 -10.07
N GLU A 249 -6.16 -7.47 -9.15
CA GLU A 249 -7.03 -6.82 -8.16
C GLU A 249 -7.05 -7.58 -6.85
N LEU A 250 -7.07 -6.83 -5.75
CA LEU A 250 -7.25 -7.29 -4.38
C LEU A 250 -8.49 -6.60 -3.79
N GLU A 251 -9.64 -7.21 -3.96
CA GLU A 251 -10.86 -6.78 -3.27
C GLU A 251 -10.95 -7.48 -1.92
N ILE A 252 -11.00 -6.70 -0.85
CA ILE A 252 -10.97 -7.21 0.52
C ILE A 252 -12.06 -6.51 1.32
N THR A 253 -13.01 -7.27 1.83
CA THR A 253 -14.17 -6.75 2.56
C THR A 253 -14.29 -7.40 3.94
N PRO A 254 -14.96 -6.75 4.91
CA PRO A 254 -15.23 -7.37 6.20
C PRO A 254 -16.04 -8.66 6.03
N THR A 255 -15.73 -9.69 6.82
CA THR A 255 -16.47 -10.96 6.77
C THR A 255 -17.94 -10.81 7.17
N GLY A 256 -18.27 -9.79 7.95
CA GLY A 256 -19.65 -9.46 8.35
C GLY A 256 -20.46 -8.69 7.28
N GLY A 257 -19.89 -8.46 6.09
CA GLY A 257 -20.50 -7.67 5.02
C GLY A 257 -20.05 -6.20 5.03
N SER A 258 -20.59 -5.42 4.07
CA SER A 258 -20.36 -3.97 4.00
C SER A 258 -21.09 -3.23 5.12
N LEU A 259 -20.51 -2.13 5.59
CA LEU A 259 -21.16 -1.18 6.51
C LEU A 259 -22.20 -0.33 5.79
#